data_f8d6456d3a291a6d170770e8c7d84165
#
_entry.id   f8d6456d3a291a6d170770e8c7d84165
#
_cell.length_a   1.000
_cell.length_b   1.000
_cell.length_c   1.000
_cell.angle_alpha   90.00
_cell.angle_beta   90.00
_cell.angle_gamma   90.00
#
_symmetry.space_group_name_H-M   'P 1'
#
loop_
_entity.id
_entity.type
_entity.pdbx_description
1 polymer ?
#
loop_
_entity_poly.entity_id
_entity_poly.type
_entity_poly.pdbx_seq_one_letter_code
_entity_poly.pdbx_strand_id
1 'polypeptide(L)' 'MDIERRCSWCGKLFIAHNFGTRYCSPSCRRDAKRSNAKKVN' A
#
# COMPACT_ATOMS: atom_id res chain seq x y z
N MET A 1 6.80 7.27 -14.27
CA MET A 1 5.94 6.38 -15.02
C MET A 1 4.75 5.94 -14.21
N ASP A 2 3.59 5.92 -14.85
CA ASP A 2 2.39 5.52 -14.14
C ASP A 2 2.13 4.04 -14.37
N ILE A 3 1.98 3.32 -13.29
CA ILE A 3 1.81 1.88 -13.33
C ILE A 3 0.52 1.55 -12.60
N GLU A 4 -0.31 0.75 -13.22
CA GLU A 4 -1.53 0.32 -12.57
C GLU A 4 -1.19 -0.81 -11.59
N ARG A 5 -1.50 -0.61 -10.33
CA ARG A 5 -1.23 -1.60 -9.30
C ARG A 5 -2.42 -1.74 -8.36
N ARG A 6 -2.43 -2.85 -7.66
CA ARG A 6 -3.49 -3.10 -6.70
C ARG A 6 -2.95 -2.83 -5.30
N CYS A 7 -3.72 -2.10 -4.50
CA CYS A 7 -3.34 -1.79 -3.14
C CYS A 7 -3.12 -3.06 -2.35
N SER A 8 -2.03 -3.09 -1.62
CA SER A 8 -1.67 -4.25 -0.82
C SER A 8 -2.51 -4.37 0.45
N TRP A 9 -3.25 -3.33 0.75
CA TRP A 9 -4.04 -3.27 1.97
C TRP A 9 -5.53 -3.39 1.69
N CYS A 10 -6.05 -2.48 0.89
CA CYS A 10 -7.48 -2.47 0.62
C CYS A 10 -7.86 -3.19 -0.67
N GLY A 11 -6.90 -3.47 -1.52
CA GLY A 11 -7.16 -4.20 -2.74
C GLY A 11 -7.69 -3.39 -3.89
N LYS A 12 -7.74 -2.07 -3.77
CA LYS A 12 -8.23 -1.21 -4.83
C LYS A 12 -7.16 -0.96 -5.87
N LEU A 13 -7.59 -0.82 -7.12
CA LEU A 13 -6.67 -0.46 -8.18
C LEU A 13 -6.33 1.02 -8.10
N PHE A 14 -5.07 1.34 -8.33
CA PHE A 14 -4.61 2.71 -8.30
C PHE A 14 -3.44 2.86 -9.24
N ILE A 15 -3.09 4.11 -9.53
CA ILE A 15 -1.96 4.40 -10.41
C ILE A 15 -0.75 4.75 -9.55
N ALA A 16 0.26 3.92 -9.62
CA ALA A 16 1.49 4.13 -8.87
C ALA A 16 2.50 4.88 -9.72
N HIS A 17 3.27 5.74 -9.10
CA HIS A 17 4.29 6.52 -9.80
C HIS A 17 5.61 5.76 -9.91
N ASN A 18 5.79 4.75 -9.11
CA ASN A 18 6.98 3.93 -9.18
C ASN A 18 6.68 2.57 -8.59
N PHE A 19 7.63 1.66 -8.76
CA PHE A 19 7.43 0.29 -8.30
C PHE A 19 7.42 0.14 -6.80
N GLY A 20 7.93 1.11 -6.09
CA GLY A 20 7.94 1.06 -4.63
C GLY A 20 6.60 1.34 -4.01
N THR A 21 5.67 1.89 -4.77
CA THR A 21 4.36 2.21 -4.26
C THR A 21 3.49 0.97 -4.21
N ARG A 22 3.09 0.56 -3.02
CA ARG A 22 2.27 -0.63 -2.83
C ARG A 22 0.86 -0.32 -2.39
N TYR A 23 0.61 0.89 -1.94
CA TYR A 23 -0.67 1.25 -1.36
C TYR A 23 -1.29 2.39 -2.13
N CYS A 24 -2.60 2.39 -2.18
CA CYS A 24 -3.31 3.40 -2.96
C CYS A 24 -3.21 4.78 -2.32
N SER A 25 -2.97 4.85 -1.04
CA SER A 25 -2.84 6.13 -0.34
C SER A 25 -2.02 5.95 0.93
N PRO A 26 -1.53 7.06 1.49
CA PRO A 26 -0.76 7.01 2.73
C PRO A 26 -1.54 6.38 3.87
N SER A 27 -2.85 6.51 3.84
CA SER A 27 -3.69 5.90 4.88
C SER A 27 -3.50 4.39 4.92
N CYS A 28 -3.59 3.74 3.78
CA CYS A 28 -3.42 2.30 3.70
C CYS A 28 -2.01 1.90 4.12
N ARG A 29 -1.04 2.69 3.71
CA ARG A 29 0.33 2.42 4.06
C ARG A 29 0.53 2.46 5.57
N ARG A 30 -0.05 3.45 6.19
CA ARG A 30 0.04 3.61 7.63
C ARG A 30 -0.66 2.48 8.35
N ASP A 31 -1.85 2.13 7.89
CA ASP A 31 -2.60 1.05 8.48
C ASP A 31 -1.85 -0.28 8.37
N ALA A 32 -1.29 -0.54 7.21
CA ALA A 32 -0.54 -1.76 6.99
C ALA A 32 0.68 -1.85 7.90
N LYS A 33 1.38 -0.74 8.04
CA LYS A 33 2.55 -0.70 8.90
C LYS A 33 2.16 -0.96 10.35
N ARG A 34 1.07 -0.38 10.76
CA ARG A 34 0.59 -0.56 12.12
C ARG A 34 0.23 -2.01 12.37
N SER A 35 -0.43 -2.62 11.41
CA SER A 35 -0.81 -4.00 11.54
C SER A 35 0.40 -4.90 11.61
N ASN A 36 1.42 -4.61 10.81
CA ASN A 36 2.64 -5.38 10.83
C ASN A 36 3.35 -5.28 12.17
N ALA A 37 3.44 -4.09 12.70
CA ALA A 37 4.11 -3.88 13.98
C ALA A 37 3.44 -4.69 15.08
N LYS A 38 2.13 -4.75 15.01
CA LYS A 38 1.38 -5.49 16.00
C LYS A 38 1.59 -6.98 15.86
N LYS A 39 1.84 -7.41 14.67
CA LYS A 39 1.96 -8.81 14.38
C LYS A 39 3.32 -9.38 14.68
N VAL A 40 4.27 -8.54 14.69
CA VAL A 40 5.64 -8.99 14.81
C VAL A 40 5.94 -9.70 16.11
N ASN A 41 5.51 -9.33 17.14
CA ASN A 41 5.90 -9.89 18.40
C ASN A 41 6.59 -11.19 18.36
#